data_51c77e7eece91be802e17ebc3354014b
#
_entry.id   51c77e7eece91be802e17ebc3354014b
#
_cell.length_a   1.000
_cell.length_b   1.000
_cell.length_c   1.000
_cell.angle_alpha   90.00
_cell.angle_beta   90.00
_cell.angle_gamma   90.00
#
_symmetry.space_group_name_H-M   'P 1'
#
loop_
_entity.id
_entity.type
_entity.pdbx_description
1 polymer ?
#
loop_
_entity_poly.entity_id
_entity_poly.type
_entity_poly.pdbx_seq_one_letter_code
_entity_poly.pdbx_strand_id
1 'polypeptide(L)'
;MSYGPYGTPEKYAIGAIKFSLLSPREIREMAKVTVIRPEIYEADGSPIMGGLRDPHFGAIEPGERCPVCGNTRETCPGHFGKIDLARPVLLPHLGEKVYRTLQATCRNCGRILIPQQRAAYMLSVYRRLKERWPLLAEAFAEEVIKEASSVTECPHCGAKQYKIRFVKPYNIYEERPEGEVRLTPSDVRERLEKIPDDDAELLGWDPKAARPEWAVLTVLPVPPLAVRPSITMETGLRAEDDLTHALVEIVRQNERLKNFLSSSAPESMIEEAWQTLQNVVAAYIDNELPNIYQLSHRGRKSLKTLAQRLKGKEGRLRGNLNGKRVNFSSRTVISPDPLLSINEVGVPVDVAKILTVPMVVTRYNIEEARRYVLNGPYTWPGATMVYKKREGVKIDLRYQRNLRQLAESLEPGDVVERHLIDGDIVLFNRQPSLHRMSIMGHRVRVMPGRTFRLNLLVCPPYNADFDGDEMNLHVPRLEEARAEAEELLLVEKHILTPRYGGPIIGGRQDYISGSYLLTVKTTLLDANVLGQLLAAAGYAGSELPEPAILKPMPLWTGKQLVSMFLPKDFNFRGRAKINAGDLKCDSEDCFYDSYVVISQGRLLEGVFDKNAIGCLLYTSPSPRDS
;
A
#
# COMPACT_ATOMS: atom_id res chain seq x y z
N MET A 1 14.11 -17.91 -12.70
CA MET A 1 13.46 -19.20 -12.36
C MET A 1 14.31 -20.28 -12.97
N SER A 2 14.86 -21.17 -12.17
CA SER A 2 15.53 -22.38 -12.68
C SER A 2 14.46 -23.39 -13.06
N TYR A 3 14.56 -23.95 -14.24
CA TYR A 3 13.71 -25.07 -14.66
C TYR A 3 14.44 -26.36 -14.29
N GLY A 4 13.76 -27.27 -13.61
CA GLY A 4 14.27 -28.62 -13.40
C GLY A 4 14.39 -29.39 -14.74
N PRO A 5 15.03 -30.55 -14.75
CA PRO A 5 15.37 -31.30 -15.97
C PRO A 5 14.18 -31.71 -16.86
N TYR A 6 12.93 -31.51 -16.41
CA TYR A 6 11.70 -31.81 -17.16
C TYR A 6 10.83 -30.57 -17.45
N GLY A 7 11.36 -29.33 -17.32
CA GLY A 7 10.65 -28.11 -17.69
C GLY A 7 9.51 -27.69 -16.77
N THR A 8 9.28 -28.38 -15.64
CA THR A 8 8.34 -27.96 -14.61
C THR A 8 9.03 -26.99 -13.64
N PRO A 9 8.41 -25.84 -13.30
CA PRO A 9 8.99 -24.94 -12.31
C PRO A 9 9.09 -25.68 -10.96
N GLU A 10 10.28 -25.74 -10.41
CA GLU A 10 10.47 -26.25 -9.05
C GLU A 10 9.68 -25.37 -8.09
N LYS A 11 8.78 -25.97 -7.33
CA LYS A 11 7.98 -25.28 -6.32
C LYS A 11 8.82 -25.12 -5.05
N TYR A 12 9.50 -23.97 -4.94
CA TYR A 12 10.16 -23.59 -3.69
C TYR A 12 9.19 -22.74 -2.86
N ALA A 13 9.10 -23.05 -1.58
CA ALA A 13 8.44 -22.20 -0.59
C ALA A 13 9.50 -21.33 0.10
N ILE A 14 9.23 -20.02 0.25
CA ILE A 14 10.09 -19.12 1.02
C ILE A 14 9.96 -19.50 2.49
N GLY A 15 11.05 -20.02 3.09
CA GLY A 15 11.09 -20.40 4.50
C GLY A 15 11.36 -19.21 5.42
N ALA A 16 12.29 -18.33 5.04
CA ALA A 16 12.65 -17.14 5.82
C ALA A 16 13.31 -16.07 4.95
N ILE A 17 13.25 -14.83 5.41
CA ILE A 17 13.99 -13.69 4.84
C ILE A 17 14.98 -13.23 5.91
N LYS A 18 16.27 -13.16 5.55
CA LYS A 18 17.33 -12.71 6.44
C LYS A 18 18.04 -11.50 5.84
N PHE A 19 18.13 -10.42 6.62
CA PHE A 19 18.92 -9.26 6.25
C PHE A 19 20.40 -9.51 6.57
N SER A 20 21.30 -9.17 5.63
CA SER A 20 22.75 -9.35 5.76
C SER A 20 23.48 -8.13 5.23
N LEU A 21 24.78 -8.04 5.56
CA LEU A 21 25.71 -7.13 4.93
C LEU A 21 26.47 -7.88 3.83
N LEU A 22 26.62 -7.23 2.68
CA LEU A 22 27.46 -7.80 1.63
C LEU A 22 28.93 -7.66 2.01
N SER A 23 29.65 -8.79 1.99
CA SER A 23 31.11 -8.77 2.13
C SER A 23 31.76 -8.12 0.91
N PRO A 24 32.98 -7.56 1.03
CA PRO A 24 33.72 -7.05 -0.11
C PRO A 24 33.98 -8.11 -1.21
N ARG A 25 34.05 -9.38 -0.82
CA ARG A 25 34.19 -10.50 -1.75
C ARG A 25 32.90 -10.72 -2.55
N GLU A 26 31.76 -10.81 -1.88
CA GLU A 26 30.45 -10.97 -2.54
C GLU A 26 30.16 -9.81 -3.49
N ILE A 27 30.46 -8.55 -3.10
CA ILE A 27 30.29 -7.40 -3.97
C ILE A 27 31.14 -7.55 -5.25
N ARG A 28 32.40 -8.00 -5.14
CA ARG A 28 33.27 -8.23 -6.30
C ARG A 28 32.78 -9.36 -7.20
N GLU A 29 32.31 -10.45 -6.63
CA GLU A 29 31.77 -11.61 -7.37
C GLU A 29 30.45 -11.26 -8.11
N MET A 30 29.58 -10.48 -7.47
CA MET A 30 28.32 -10.02 -8.03
C MET A 30 28.52 -8.99 -9.16
N ALA A 31 29.54 -8.14 -9.06
CA ALA A 31 29.78 -7.03 -9.98
C ALA A 31 30.23 -7.51 -11.35
N LYS A 32 29.57 -7.01 -12.41
CA LYS A 32 29.94 -7.23 -13.81
C LYS A 32 30.69 -6.06 -14.42
N VAL A 33 30.64 -4.88 -13.76
CA VAL A 33 31.28 -3.64 -14.19
C VAL A 33 32.09 -3.07 -13.04
N THR A 34 33.30 -2.59 -13.33
CA THR A 34 34.05 -1.72 -12.42
C THR A 34 33.97 -0.30 -12.93
N VAL A 35 33.35 0.59 -12.14
CA VAL A 35 33.19 1.99 -12.52
C VAL A 35 34.45 2.75 -12.13
N ILE A 36 35.09 3.34 -13.15
CA ILE A 36 36.34 4.10 -13.00
C ILE A 36 36.26 5.51 -13.57
N ARG A 37 35.25 5.83 -14.39
CA ARG A 37 35.08 7.14 -15.03
C ARG A 37 33.80 7.84 -14.53
N PRO A 38 33.88 9.14 -14.20
CA PRO A 38 32.73 9.91 -13.78
C PRO A 38 31.83 10.38 -14.94
N GLU A 39 32.37 10.41 -16.18
CA GLU A 39 31.63 10.77 -17.38
C GLU A 39 30.62 9.65 -17.71
N ILE A 40 29.45 10.04 -18.22
CA ILE A 40 28.34 9.11 -18.49
C ILE A 40 28.29 8.76 -19.99
N TYR A 41 28.51 9.76 -20.85
CA TYR A 41 28.38 9.65 -22.30
C TYR A 41 29.61 10.22 -23.01
N GLU A 42 29.96 9.63 -24.14
CA GLU A 42 30.93 10.19 -25.10
C GLU A 42 30.32 11.40 -25.85
N ALA A 43 31.12 12.10 -26.64
CA ALA A 43 30.69 13.26 -27.39
C ALA A 43 29.61 12.95 -28.45
N ASP A 44 29.54 11.70 -28.93
CA ASP A 44 28.55 11.19 -29.86
C ASP A 44 27.25 10.74 -29.17
N GLY A 45 27.17 10.80 -27.83
CA GLY A 45 26.06 10.39 -27.03
C GLY A 45 26.00 8.88 -26.71
N SER A 46 27.03 8.12 -27.09
CA SER A 46 27.17 6.71 -26.71
C SER A 46 27.59 6.55 -25.24
N PRO A 47 27.16 5.48 -24.55
CA PRO A 47 27.55 5.25 -23.17
C PRO A 47 29.03 4.87 -23.04
N ILE A 48 29.71 5.45 -22.06
CA ILE A 48 31.13 5.19 -21.81
C ILE A 48 31.33 3.83 -21.15
N MET A 49 32.22 3.01 -21.70
CA MET A 49 32.64 1.75 -21.07
C MET A 49 33.43 2.01 -19.78
N GLY A 50 33.08 1.29 -18.70
CA GLY A 50 33.61 1.58 -17.35
C GLY A 50 33.04 2.84 -16.71
N GLY A 51 32.01 3.45 -17.30
CA GLY A 51 31.21 4.52 -16.75
C GLY A 51 29.92 4.02 -16.08
N LEU A 52 29.13 4.96 -15.57
CA LEU A 52 27.88 4.62 -14.86
C LEU A 52 26.74 4.16 -15.78
N ARG A 53 26.87 4.30 -17.10
CA ARG A 53 25.91 3.85 -18.12
C ARG A 53 26.44 2.69 -18.98
N ASP A 54 27.50 2.05 -18.54
CA ASP A 54 28.05 0.88 -19.22
C ASP A 54 26.96 -0.16 -19.54
N PRO A 55 26.85 -0.65 -20.79
CA PRO A 55 25.83 -1.63 -21.21
C PRO A 55 25.81 -2.93 -20.40
N HIS A 56 26.93 -3.28 -19.75
CA HIS A 56 27.00 -4.47 -18.88
C HIS A 56 26.17 -4.36 -17.59
N PHE A 57 25.63 -3.17 -17.26
CA PHE A 57 24.64 -3.02 -16.19
C PHE A 57 23.24 -3.56 -16.55
N GLY A 58 22.99 -3.87 -17.82
CA GLY A 58 21.73 -4.42 -18.31
C GLY A 58 21.13 -3.60 -19.44
N ALA A 59 20.28 -4.26 -20.27
CA ALA A 59 19.57 -3.62 -21.37
C ALA A 59 18.39 -2.79 -20.85
N ILE A 60 18.26 -1.52 -21.28
CA ILE A 60 17.16 -0.62 -20.93
C ILE A 60 16.41 -0.14 -22.16
N GLU A 61 17.09 0.10 -23.26
CA GLU A 61 16.46 0.63 -24.47
C GLU A 61 15.78 -0.50 -25.27
N PRO A 62 14.66 -0.20 -25.96
CA PRO A 62 14.00 -1.18 -26.81
C PRO A 62 14.93 -1.67 -27.93
N GLY A 63 15.02 -2.98 -28.12
CA GLY A 63 15.88 -3.59 -29.16
C GLY A 63 17.31 -3.89 -28.73
N GLU A 64 17.79 -3.36 -27.61
CA GLU A 64 19.12 -3.70 -27.07
C GLU A 64 19.15 -5.09 -26.44
N ARG A 65 20.30 -5.75 -26.56
CA ARG A 65 20.60 -7.00 -25.84
C ARG A 65 21.70 -6.77 -24.81
N CYS A 66 21.49 -7.27 -23.61
CA CYS A 66 22.47 -7.19 -22.55
C CYS A 66 23.73 -8.01 -22.89
N PRO A 67 24.94 -7.44 -22.86
CA PRO A 67 26.17 -8.18 -23.14
C PRO A 67 26.47 -9.31 -22.14
N VAL A 68 25.93 -9.21 -20.91
CA VAL A 68 26.19 -10.18 -19.83
C VAL A 68 25.30 -11.42 -19.93
N CYS A 69 24.01 -11.26 -20.20
CA CYS A 69 23.02 -12.36 -20.20
C CYS A 69 22.34 -12.62 -21.55
N GLY A 70 22.61 -11.80 -22.60
CA GLY A 70 22.00 -11.91 -23.92
C GLY A 70 20.51 -11.53 -23.99
N ASN A 71 19.87 -11.24 -22.86
CA ASN A 71 18.45 -10.94 -22.75
C ASN A 71 18.14 -9.51 -23.18
N THR A 72 16.87 -9.28 -23.57
CA THR A 72 16.32 -7.96 -23.88
C THR A 72 15.85 -7.24 -22.63
N ARG A 73 15.47 -5.95 -22.74
CA ARG A 73 14.91 -5.12 -21.66
C ARG A 73 13.87 -5.82 -20.81
N GLU A 74 12.98 -6.62 -21.40
CA GLU A 74 11.86 -7.23 -20.67
C GLU A 74 12.28 -8.42 -19.80
N THR A 75 13.37 -9.09 -20.17
CA THR A 75 13.82 -10.34 -19.54
C THR A 75 15.16 -10.22 -18.82
N CYS A 76 15.90 -9.13 -19.04
CA CYS A 76 17.16 -8.87 -18.36
C CYS A 76 16.91 -8.44 -16.89
N PRO A 77 17.44 -9.17 -15.88
CA PRO A 77 17.27 -8.81 -14.47
C PRO A 77 18.06 -7.58 -14.04
N GLY A 78 18.96 -7.07 -14.90
CA GLY A 78 19.98 -6.08 -14.55
C GLY A 78 21.15 -6.70 -13.79
N HIS A 79 22.32 -6.08 -13.89
CA HIS A 79 23.56 -6.55 -13.29
C HIS A 79 24.19 -5.45 -12.43
N PHE A 80 24.77 -5.84 -11.29
CA PHE A 80 25.49 -4.92 -10.43
C PHE A 80 26.86 -4.60 -10.97
N GLY A 81 27.31 -3.38 -10.66
CA GLY A 81 28.71 -2.98 -10.77
C GLY A 81 29.31 -2.69 -9.40
N LYS A 82 30.56 -2.21 -9.41
CA LYS A 82 31.29 -1.82 -8.20
C LYS A 82 32.13 -0.57 -8.43
N ILE A 83 32.39 0.14 -7.32
CA ILE A 83 33.43 1.17 -7.22
C ILE A 83 34.42 0.71 -6.16
N ASP A 84 35.70 0.48 -6.53
CA ASP A 84 36.75 0.20 -5.56
C ASP A 84 37.20 1.54 -4.94
N LEU A 85 36.95 1.69 -3.64
CA LEU A 85 37.22 2.92 -2.89
C LEU A 85 38.73 3.04 -2.61
N ALA A 86 39.32 4.23 -2.82
CA ALA A 86 40.74 4.50 -2.57
C ALA A 86 41.13 4.32 -1.10
N ARG A 87 40.20 4.65 -0.18
CA ARG A 87 40.31 4.38 1.25
C ARG A 87 38.93 3.92 1.79
N PRO A 88 38.90 3.13 2.89
CA PRO A 88 37.67 2.61 3.47
C PRO A 88 36.74 3.72 3.98
N VAL A 89 35.44 3.47 3.98
CA VAL A 89 34.37 4.40 4.40
C VAL A 89 33.41 3.69 5.34
N LEU A 90 33.04 4.32 6.44
CA LEU A 90 32.10 3.77 7.42
C LEU A 90 30.64 3.96 6.94
N LEU A 91 29.83 2.92 7.02
CA LEU A 91 28.38 2.99 6.77
C LEU A 91 27.69 3.81 7.85
N PRO A 92 27.01 4.93 7.52
CA PRO A 92 26.50 5.86 8.53
C PRO A 92 25.41 5.26 9.40
N HIS A 93 24.55 4.39 8.87
CA HIS A 93 23.47 3.75 9.62
C HIS A 93 23.95 2.66 10.59
N LEU A 94 25.18 2.19 10.44
CA LEU A 94 25.83 1.24 11.36
C LEU A 94 26.81 1.91 12.31
N GLY A 95 27.02 3.22 12.19
CA GLY A 95 28.00 3.96 12.99
C GLY A 95 27.80 3.81 14.50
N GLU A 96 26.55 3.84 14.98
CA GLU A 96 26.24 3.65 16.39
C GLU A 96 26.49 2.20 16.86
N LYS A 97 26.15 1.20 16.03
CA LYS A 97 26.42 -0.20 16.35
C LYS A 97 27.92 -0.50 16.39
N VAL A 98 28.67 0.06 15.44
CA VAL A 98 30.14 -0.03 15.41
C VAL A 98 30.75 0.63 16.64
N TYR A 99 30.29 1.82 16.99
CA TYR A 99 30.74 2.54 18.20
C TYR A 99 30.54 1.68 19.46
N ARG A 100 29.35 1.11 19.68
CA ARG A 100 29.05 0.24 20.83
C ARG A 100 29.94 -1.02 20.82
N THR A 101 30.19 -1.60 19.65
CA THR A 101 31.10 -2.74 19.49
C THR A 101 32.52 -2.39 19.90
N LEU A 102 33.03 -1.22 19.47
CA LEU A 102 34.37 -0.76 19.84
C LEU A 102 34.51 -0.45 21.34
N GLN A 103 33.43 0.01 22.00
CA GLN A 103 33.42 0.22 23.46
C GLN A 103 33.49 -1.11 24.24
N ALA A 104 32.91 -2.18 23.69
CA ALA A 104 32.83 -3.48 24.34
C ALA A 104 34.03 -4.40 24.02
N THR A 105 34.93 -3.99 23.12
CA THR A 105 36.05 -4.80 22.63
C THR A 105 37.41 -4.14 22.89
N CYS A 106 38.42 -4.95 23.12
CA CYS A 106 39.78 -4.49 23.37
C CYS A 106 40.41 -3.86 22.11
N ARG A 107 40.97 -2.67 22.25
CA ARG A 107 41.66 -1.94 21.17
C ARG A 107 42.87 -2.69 20.60
N ASN A 108 43.50 -3.59 21.38
CA ASN A 108 44.74 -4.30 20.98
C ASN A 108 44.44 -5.71 20.46
N CYS A 109 43.78 -6.55 21.24
CA CYS A 109 43.53 -7.96 20.89
C CYS A 109 42.16 -8.25 20.26
N GLY A 110 41.25 -7.26 20.19
CA GLY A 110 39.92 -7.41 19.60
C GLY A 110 38.91 -8.25 20.41
N ARG A 111 39.35 -8.89 21.54
CA ARG A 111 38.46 -9.71 22.37
C ARG A 111 37.47 -8.84 23.15
N ILE A 112 36.31 -9.41 23.46
CA ILE A 112 35.33 -8.76 24.34
C ILE A 112 35.94 -8.48 25.73
N LEU A 113 35.60 -7.34 26.35
CA LEU A 113 36.15 -6.92 27.64
C LEU A 113 35.47 -7.63 28.82
N ILE A 114 35.25 -8.93 28.70
CA ILE A 114 34.68 -9.82 29.70
C ILE A 114 35.60 -11.05 29.83
N PRO A 115 35.84 -11.58 31.04
CA PRO A 115 36.64 -12.81 31.21
C PRO A 115 36.12 -13.97 30.38
N GLN A 116 37.03 -14.76 29.80
CA GLN A 116 36.72 -15.81 28.82
C GLN A 116 35.65 -16.82 29.30
N GLN A 117 35.71 -17.28 30.54
CA GLN A 117 34.74 -18.24 31.08
C GLN A 117 33.34 -17.63 31.14
N ARG A 118 33.23 -16.36 31.54
CA ARG A 118 31.95 -15.64 31.62
C ARG A 118 31.39 -15.34 30.23
N ALA A 119 32.24 -14.94 29.28
CA ALA A 119 31.84 -14.71 27.91
C ALA A 119 31.31 -16.00 27.24
N ALA A 120 31.94 -17.15 27.46
CA ALA A 120 31.47 -18.44 26.97
C ALA A 120 30.10 -18.83 27.54
N TYR A 121 29.90 -18.59 28.84
CA TYR A 121 28.60 -18.82 29.48
C TYR A 121 27.52 -17.90 28.88
N MET A 122 27.78 -16.60 28.79
CA MET A 122 26.86 -15.62 28.20
C MET A 122 26.51 -15.96 26.75
N LEU A 123 27.47 -16.42 25.95
CA LEU A 123 27.24 -16.87 24.58
C LEU A 123 26.28 -18.06 24.54
N SER A 124 26.43 -19.02 25.45
CA SER A 124 25.52 -20.17 25.56
C SER A 124 24.09 -19.76 25.89
N VAL A 125 23.94 -18.74 26.75
CA VAL A 125 22.63 -18.16 27.09
C VAL A 125 22.05 -17.40 25.88
N TYR A 126 22.86 -16.55 25.23
CA TYR A 126 22.47 -15.78 24.05
C TYR A 126 21.95 -16.69 22.93
N ARG A 127 22.66 -17.77 22.61
CA ARG A 127 22.25 -18.72 21.57
C ARG A 127 20.89 -19.35 21.87
N ARG A 128 20.65 -19.77 23.13
CA ARG A 128 19.35 -20.31 23.57
C ARG A 128 18.23 -19.27 23.50
N LEU A 129 18.50 -18.01 23.86
CA LEU A 129 17.54 -16.92 23.75
C LEU A 129 17.23 -16.61 22.28
N LYS A 130 18.25 -16.60 21.42
CA LYS A 130 18.10 -16.30 19.99
C LYS A 130 17.19 -17.31 19.28
N GLU A 131 17.27 -18.59 19.63
CA GLU A 131 16.42 -19.64 19.07
C GLU A 131 14.95 -19.49 19.48
N ARG A 132 14.68 -19.07 20.72
CA ARG A 132 13.34 -19.13 21.31
C ARG A 132 12.68 -17.75 21.44
N TRP A 133 13.46 -16.71 21.72
CA TRP A 133 13.00 -15.35 21.97
C TRP A 133 13.99 -14.32 21.39
N PRO A 134 14.00 -14.06 20.06
CA PRO A 134 14.97 -13.20 19.40
C PRO A 134 15.07 -11.79 19.99
N LEU A 135 13.94 -11.15 20.35
CA LEU A 135 13.91 -9.82 20.95
C LEU A 135 14.58 -9.79 22.33
N LEU A 136 14.45 -10.87 23.11
CA LEU A 136 15.11 -10.96 24.41
C LEU A 136 16.62 -11.19 24.25
N ALA A 137 17.05 -11.88 23.19
CA ALA A 137 18.46 -12.02 22.85
C ALA A 137 19.11 -10.66 22.50
N GLU A 138 18.40 -9.79 21.77
CA GLU A 138 18.89 -8.44 21.47
C GLU A 138 19.06 -7.61 22.76
N ALA A 139 18.05 -7.60 23.62
CA ALA A 139 18.15 -6.92 24.92
C ALA A 139 19.28 -7.49 25.80
N PHE A 140 19.49 -8.80 25.77
CA PHE A 140 20.61 -9.44 26.48
C PHE A 140 21.97 -9.00 25.92
N ALA A 141 22.13 -8.92 24.59
CA ALA A 141 23.35 -8.40 23.97
C ALA A 141 23.65 -6.95 24.38
N GLU A 142 22.62 -6.11 24.50
CA GLU A 142 22.78 -4.73 25.00
C GLU A 142 23.30 -4.68 26.45
N GLU A 143 22.82 -5.54 27.34
CA GLU A 143 23.34 -5.63 28.71
C GLU A 143 24.80 -6.13 28.74
N VAL A 144 25.15 -7.09 27.90
CA VAL A 144 26.54 -7.56 27.73
C VAL A 144 27.45 -6.42 27.26
N ILE A 145 27.01 -5.60 26.31
CA ILE A 145 27.77 -4.43 25.83
C ILE A 145 27.96 -3.42 26.97
N LYS A 146 26.95 -3.14 27.78
CA LYS A 146 27.07 -2.23 28.94
C LYS A 146 28.08 -2.75 29.95
N GLU A 147 28.03 -4.03 30.30
CA GLU A 147 28.97 -4.64 31.21
C GLU A 147 30.42 -4.52 30.69
N ALA A 148 30.62 -4.92 29.41
CA ALA A 148 31.93 -4.85 28.76
C ALA A 148 32.49 -3.42 28.68
N SER A 149 31.63 -2.42 28.38
CA SER A 149 32.04 -1.03 28.22
C SER A 149 32.50 -0.33 29.51
N SER A 150 32.21 -0.91 30.67
CA SER A 150 32.61 -0.38 31.96
C SER A 150 34.06 -0.75 32.36
N VAL A 151 34.69 -1.66 31.62
CA VAL A 151 36.02 -2.19 31.96
C VAL A 151 37.13 -1.29 31.42
N THR A 152 38.09 -0.92 32.27
CA THR A 152 39.20 -0.03 31.93
C THR A 152 40.47 -0.74 31.50
N GLU A 153 40.63 -2.03 31.84
CA GLU A 153 41.77 -2.87 31.45
C GLU A 153 41.30 -4.19 30.87
N CYS A 154 41.92 -4.59 29.78
CA CYS A 154 41.52 -5.82 29.10
C CYS A 154 41.84 -7.07 29.95
N PRO A 155 40.86 -7.93 30.26
CA PRO A 155 41.09 -9.16 31.03
C PRO A 155 41.89 -10.23 30.29
N HIS A 156 42.11 -10.06 28.99
CA HIS A 156 42.84 -11.01 28.14
C HIS A 156 44.31 -10.61 27.90
N CYS A 157 44.58 -9.32 27.66
CA CYS A 157 45.93 -8.87 27.31
C CYS A 157 46.47 -7.73 28.21
N GLY A 158 45.73 -7.29 29.25
CA GLY A 158 46.16 -6.22 30.17
C GLY A 158 46.21 -4.82 29.56
N ALA A 159 45.79 -4.63 28.31
CA ALA A 159 45.89 -3.32 27.65
C ALA A 159 44.82 -2.36 28.25
N LYS A 160 45.25 -1.11 28.56
CA LYS A 160 44.35 -0.04 29.00
C LYS A 160 43.38 0.34 27.87
N GLN A 161 42.12 0.48 28.22
CA GLN A 161 41.07 0.94 27.34
C GLN A 161 40.84 2.45 27.54
N TYR A 162 40.52 3.14 26.43
CA TYR A 162 40.22 4.57 26.48
C TYR A 162 38.75 4.80 26.19
N LYS A 163 38.20 5.88 26.69
CA LYS A 163 36.82 6.24 26.42
C LYS A 163 36.65 6.63 24.97
N ILE A 164 35.60 6.10 24.35
CA ILE A 164 35.26 6.38 22.96
C ILE A 164 34.04 7.29 22.92
N ARG A 165 34.08 8.33 22.06
CA ARG A 165 32.98 9.26 21.83
C ARG A 165 32.52 9.16 20.38
N PHE A 166 31.20 9.12 20.16
CA PHE A 166 30.60 9.06 18.85
C PHE A 166 29.90 10.36 18.50
N VAL A 167 30.24 10.94 17.34
CA VAL A 167 29.57 12.10 16.78
C VAL A 167 28.88 11.67 15.49
N LYS A 168 27.55 11.65 15.55
CA LYS A 168 26.71 11.23 14.41
C LYS A 168 27.04 12.05 13.17
N PRO A 169 27.04 11.44 11.96
CA PRO A 169 26.61 10.06 11.68
C PRO A 169 27.73 9.00 11.69
N TYR A 170 29.00 9.35 11.60
CA TYR A 170 30.08 8.36 11.40
C TYR A 170 31.41 8.71 12.07
N ASN A 171 31.53 9.81 12.81
CA ASN A 171 32.79 10.20 13.41
C ASN A 171 32.97 9.55 14.80
N ILE A 172 34.11 8.88 15.00
CA ILE A 172 34.47 8.20 16.25
C ILE A 172 35.76 8.79 16.77
N TYR A 173 35.79 9.16 18.06
CA TYR A 173 36.93 9.74 18.73
C TYR A 173 37.31 8.91 19.95
N GLU A 174 38.62 8.81 20.22
CA GLU A 174 39.18 8.12 21.39
C GLU A 174 39.89 9.14 22.29
N GLU A 175 39.48 9.24 23.56
CA GLU A 175 40.05 10.14 24.59
C GLU A 175 41.34 9.51 25.11
N ARG A 176 42.49 9.88 24.54
CA ARG A 176 43.81 9.43 25.01
C ARG A 176 44.42 10.43 25.99
N PRO A 177 45.44 10.02 26.80
CA PRO A 177 46.14 10.95 27.71
C PRO A 177 46.80 12.16 27.01
N GLU A 178 47.11 12.00 25.71
CA GLU A 178 47.73 13.02 24.84
C GLU A 178 46.70 13.95 24.20
N GLY A 179 45.40 13.66 24.34
CA GLY A 179 44.30 14.40 23.72
C GLY A 179 43.31 13.51 23.01
N GLU A 180 42.27 14.13 22.45
CA GLU A 180 41.24 13.45 21.68
C GLU A 180 41.75 13.10 20.27
N VAL A 181 41.76 11.83 19.93
CA VAL A 181 42.24 11.33 18.61
C VAL A 181 41.05 10.79 17.83
N ARG A 182 40.87 11.27 16.60
CA ARG A 182 39.88 10.73 15.67
C ARG A 182 40.32 9.35 15.16
N LEU A 183 39.47 8.35 15.29
CA LEU A 183 39.68 7.04 14.66
C LEU A 183 39.31 7.12 13.18
N THR A 184 40.29 6.83 12.31
CA THR A 184 40.01 6.75 10.88
C THR A 184 39.16 5.49 10.57
N PRO A 185 38.38 5.46 9.47
CA PRO A 185 37.68 4.25 9.06
C PRO A 185 38.62 3.04 8.87
N SER A 186 39.88 3.24 8.51
CA SER A 186 40.89 2.18 8.43
C SER A 186 41.22 1.60 9.80
N ASP A 187 41.43 2.45 10.82
CA ASP A 187 41.71 2.03 12.20
C ASP A 187 40.50 1.27 12.78
N VAL A 188 39.28 1.78 12.52
CA VAL A 188 38.03 1.12 12.92
C VAL A 188 37.96 -0.27 12.30
N ARG A 189 38.21 -0.39 11.01
CA ARG A 189 38.16 -1.68 10.30
C ARG A 189 39.20 -2.66 10.86
N GLU A 190 40.44 -2.24 11.06
CA GLU A 190 41.50 -3.10 11.63
C GLU A 190 41.11 -3.66 13.01
N ARG A 191 40.48 -2.82 13.87
CA ARG A 191 40.01 -3.25 15.19
C ARG A 191 38.86 -4.26 15.06
N LEU A 192 37.91 -4.02 14.14
CA LEU A 192 36.76 -4.90 13.92
C LEU A 192 37.16 -6.26 13.32
N GLU A 193 38.17 -6.30 12.44
CA GLU A 193 38.70 -7.54 11.87
C GLU A 193 39.34 -8.47 12.93
N LYS A 194 39.86 -7.90 14.02
CA LYS A 194 40.45 -8.67 15.13
C LYS A 194 39.40 -9.37 16.03
N ILE A 195 38.11 -9.04 15.88
CA ILE A 195 37.05 -9.59 16.72
C ILE A 195 36.77 -11.05 16.31
N PRO A 196 36.88 -12.03 17.24
CA PRO A 196 36.51 -13.42 16.97
C PRO A 196 35.01 -13.59 16.71
N ASP A 197 34.62 -14.62 15.97
CA ASP A 197 33.22 -14.88 15.60
C ASP A 197 32.31 -15.06 16.82
N ASP A 198 32.75 -15.77 17.85
CA ASP A 198 31.99 -15.97 19.09
C ASP A 198 31.72 -14.65 19.85
N ASP A 199 32.74 -13.78 19.91
CA ASP A 199 32.61 -12.47 20.55
C ASP A 199 31.71 -11.55 19.71
N ALA A 200 31.80 -11.60 18.37
CA ALA A 200 30.94 -10.85 17.46
C ALA A 200 29.48 -11.29 17.59
N GLU A 201 29.21 -12.59 17.70
CA GLU A 201 27.86 -13.12 17.90
C GLU A 201 27.25 -12.64 19.22
N LEU A 202 28.03 -12.64 20.31
CA LEU A 202 27.59 -12.15 21.62
C LEU A 202 27.27 -10.65 21.63
N LEU A 203 27.94 -9.87 20.79
CA LEU A 203 27.69 -8.44 20.56
C LEU A 203 26.53 -8.17 19.59
N GLY A 204 25.74 -9.20 19.23
CA GLY A 204 24.57 -9.07 18.37
C GLY A 204 24.88 -8.93 16.87
N TRP A 205 26.08 -9.31 16.43
CA TRP A 205 26.40 -9.49 15.01
C TRP A 205 26.10 -10.92 14.57
N ASP A 206 25.96 -11.13 13.27
CA ASP A 206 25.89 -12.46 12.69
C ASP A 206 27.16 -12.75 11.88
N PRO A 207 28.15 -13.48 12.43
CA PRO A 207 29.42 -13.69 11.74
C PRO A 207 29.31 -14.33 10.35
N LYS A 208 28.25 -15.09 10.11
CA LYS A 208 27.98 -15.74 8.82
C LYS A 208 27.35 -14.82 7.78
N ALA A 209 26.61 -13.79 8.22
CA ALA A 209 25.82 -12.93 7.34
C ALA A 209 26.16 -11.44 7.46
N ALA A 210 26.79 -11.01 8.54
CA ALA A 210 27.09 -9.61 8.81
C ALA A 210 28.25 -9.49 9.80
N ARG A 211 29.48 -9.70 9.33
CA ARG A 211 30.66 -9.47 10.16
C ARG A 211 30.85 -7.99 10.47
N PRO A 212 31.34 -7.61 11.67
CA PRO A 212 31.49 -6.22 12.07
C PRO A 212 32.32 -5.36 11.11
N GLU A 213 33.42 -5.88 10.57
CA GLU A 213 34.30 -5.19 9.64
C GLU A 213 33.65 -4.85 8.28
N TRP A 214 32.56 -5.54 7.91
CA TRP A 214 31.82 -5.24 6.68
C TRP A 214 30.99 -3.96 6.80
N ALA A 215 30.82 -3.43 8.01
CA ALA A 215 30.25 -2.10 8.22
C ALA A 215 31.19 -0.98 7.69
N VAL A 216 32.46 -1.29 7.44
CA VAL A 216 33.43 -0.39 6.83
C VAL A 216 33.68 -0.83 5.39
N LEU A 217 33.11 -0.11 4.44
CA LEU A 217 33.17 -0.43 3.02
C LEU A 217 34.57 -0.16 2.44
N THR A 218 35.09 -1.11 1.70
CA THR A 218 36.24 -0.96 0.81
C THR A 218 35.84 -0.97 -0.66
N VAL A 219 34.64 -1.53 -0.94
CA VAL A 219 34.03 -1.60 -2.26
C VAL A 219 32.57 -1.19 -2.14
N LEU A 220 32.13 -0.26 -2.96
CA LEU A 220 30.73 0.19 -3.01
C LEU A 220 30.00 -0.55 -4.14
N PRO A 221 28.88 -1.25 -3.87
CA PRO A 221 28.06 -1.82 -4.92
C PRO A 221 27.30 -0.74 -5.68
N VAL A 222 27.27 -0.84 -7.00
CA VAL A 222 26.54 0.06 -7.89
C VAL A 222 25.32 -0.67 -8.44
N PRO A 223 24.10 -0.15 -8.24
CA PRO A 223 22.87 -0.81 -8.67
C PRO A 223 22.74 -0.83 -10.20
N PRO A 224 21.99 -1.81 -10.75
CA PRO A 224 21.70 -1.90 -12.17
C PRO A 224 21.02 -0.64 -12.73
N LEU A 225 21.08 -0.48 -14.06
CA LEU A 225 20.43 0.64 -14.74
C LEU A 225 18.90 0.65 -14.55
N ALA A 226 18.26 -0.52 -14.44
CA ALA A 226 16.83 -0.62 -14.19
C ALA A 226 16.38 0.06 -12.86
N VAL A 227 17.27 0.17 -11.87
CA VAL A 227 17.00 0.86 -10.58
C VAL A 227 17.14 2.39 -10.72
N ARG A 228 17.93 2.86 -11.68
CA ARG A 228 18.25 4.26 -11.93
C ARG A 228 18.11 4.62 -13.43
N PRO A 229 16.92 4.47 -14.01
CA PRO A 229 16.70 4.70 -15.44
C PRO A 229 16.88 6.17 -15.79
N SER A 230 17.36 6.46 -17.00
CA SER A 230 17.34 7.81 -17.58
C SER A 230 16.06 8.02 -18.38
N ILE A 231 15.61 9.25 -18.47
CA ILE A 231 14.44 9.68 -19.23
C ILE A 231 14.91 10.62 -20.34
N THR A 232 14.56 10.30 -21.58
CA THR A 232 14.75 11.21 -22.70
C THR A 232 13.54 12.14 -22.79
N MET A 233 13.77 13.45 -22.64
CA MET A 233 12.73 14.45 -22.78
C MET A 233 12.37 14.67 -24.26
N GLU A 234 11.21 15.26 -24.52
CA GLU A 234 10.77 15.64 -25.88
C GLU A 234 11.76 16.55 -26.62
N THR A 235 12.57 17.29 -25.88
CA THR A 235 13.66 18.15 -26.39
C THR A 235 14.91 17.36 -26.82
N GLY A 236 14.94 16.04 -26.69
CA GLY A 236 16.12 15.21 -26.94
C GLY A 236 17.16 15.20 -25.82
N LEU A 237 16.99 16.01 -24.77
CA LEU A 237 17.87 16.02 -23.62
C LEU A 237 17.58 14.80 -22.73
N ARG A 238 18.66 14.14 -22.27
CA ARG A 238 18.55 13.01 -21.32
C ARG A 238 18.64 13.55 -19.88
N ALA A 239 17.65 13.20 -19.07
CA ALA A 239 17.66 13.44 -17.64
C ALA A 239 18.07 12.15 -16.92
N GLU A 240 19.16 12.23 -16.17
CA GLU A 240 19.66 11.13 -15.36
C GLU A 240 18.99 11.09 -13.99
N ASP A 241 18.93 9.88 -13.43
CA ASP A 241 18.37 9.63 -12.11
C ASP A 241 19.23 10.23 -10.99
N ASP A 242 18.60 10.63 -9.87
CA ASP A 242 19.27 11.20 -8.70
C ASP A 242 20.39 10.31 -8.14
N LEU A 243 20.20 8.97 -8.16
CA LEU A 243 21.25 8.02 -7.76
C LEU A 243 22.45 8.07 -8.70
N THR A 244 22.23 8.26 -10.00
CA THR A 244 23.33 8.40 -10.97
C THR A 244 24.14 9.65 -10.69
N HIS A 245 23.48 10.79 -10.39
CA HIS A 245 24.17 12.02 -10.00
C HIS A 245 25.00 11.85 -8.72
N ALA A 246 24.45 11.20 -7.70
CA ALA A 246 25.18 10.92 -6.46
C ALA A 246 26.38 9.98 -6.70
N LEU A 247 26.24 8.96 -7.55
CA LEU A 247 27.33 8.05 -7.91
C LEU A 247 28.42 8.75 -8.72
N VAL A 248 28.08 9.66 -9.64
CA VAL A 248 29.08 10.50 -10.34
C VAL A 248 29.95 11.26 -9.35
N GLU A 249 29.33 11.84 -8.32
CA GLU A 249 30.05 12.60 -7.31
C GLU A 249 31.00 11.69 -6.49
N ILE A 250 30.53 10.48 -6.14
CA ILE A 250 31.39 9.48 -5.46
C ILE A 250 32.61 9.13 -6.33
N VAL A 251 32.42 8.87 -7.62
CA VAL A 251 33.53 8.53 -8.52
C VAL A 251 34.52 9.68 -8.59
N ARG A 252 34.05 10.93 -8.76
CA ARG A 252 34.90 12.14 -8.79
C ARG A 252 35.74 12.30 -7.52
N GLN A 253 35.11 12.20 -6.34
CA GLN A 253 35.82 12.34 -5.08
C GLN A 253 36.80 11.17 -4.84
N ASN A 254 36.45 9.97 -5.29
CA ASN A 254 37.31 8.80 -5.22
C ASN A 254 38.55 8.95 -6.12
N GLU A 255 38.39 9.45 -7.35
CA GLU A 255 39.50 9.77 -8.25
C GLU A 255 40.39 10.90 -7.70
N ARG A 256 39.79 11.96 -7.17
CA ARG A 256 40.52 13.04 -6.50
C ARG A 256 41.40 12.51 -5.37
N LEU A 257 40.86 11.63 -4.53
CA LEU A 257 41.59 10.99 -3.44
C LEU A 257 42.72 10.09 -3.97
N LYS A 258 42.48 9.30 -5.02
CA LYS A 258 43.51 8.47 -5.68
C LYS A 258 44.65 9.32 -6.19
N ASN A 259 44.36 10.45 -6.84
CA ASN A 259 45.36 11.38 -7.36
C ASN A 259 46.21 12.00 -6.23
N PHE A 260 45.59 12.37 -5.09
CA PHE A 260 46.35 12.86 -3.93
C PHE A 260 47.25 11.79 -3.32
N LEU A 261 46.79 10.55 -3.25
CA LEU A 261 47.57 9.40 -2.78
C LEU A 261 48.77 9.10 -3.71
N SER A 262 48.57 9.19 -5.04
CA SER A 262 49.62 8.93 -6.02
C SER A 262 50.64 10.07 -6.15
N SER A 263 50.21 11.31 -5.91
CA SER A 263 51.08 12.51 -5.97
C SER A 263 51.80 12.82 -4.66
N SER A 264 51.68 11.95 -3.64
CA SER A 264 52.29 12.17 -2.31
C SER A 264 51.91 13.54 -1.71
N ALA A 265 50.65 13.95 -1.85
CA ALA A 265 50.15 15.21 -1.33
C ALA A 265 50.26 15.28 0.21
N PRO A 266 50.24 16.48 0.82
CA PRO A 266 50.23 16.64 2.27
C PRO A 266 49.08 15.85 2.92
N GLU A 267 49.35 15.24 4.08
CA GLU A 267 48.41 14.37 4.78
C GLU A 267 47.09 15.07 5.10
N SER A 268 47.13 16.37 5.42
CA SER A 268 45.91 17.17 5.64
C SER A 268 44.98 17.23 4.41
N MET A 269 45.55 17.31 3.20
CA MET A 269 44.76 17.31 1.96
C MET A 269 44.15 15.92 1.66
N ILE A 270 44.90 14.87 1.96
CA ILE A 270 44.46 13.48 1.83
C ILE A 270 43.31 13.23 2.80
N GLU A 271 43.42 13.69 4.05
CA GLU A 271 42.40 13.52 5.06
C GLU A 271 41.12 14.30 4.73
N GLU A 272 41.23 15.54 4.24
CA GLU A 272 40.11 16.35 3.78
C GLU A 272 39.37 15.68 2.61
N ALA A 273 40.12 15.19 1.60
CA ALA A 273 39.54 14.48 0.47
C ALA A 273 38.86 13.16 0.90
N TRP A 274 39.44 12.43 1.85
CA TRP A 274 38.86 11.23 2.42
C TRP A 274 37.57 11.53 3.18
N GLN A 275 37.57 12.60 3.97
CA GLN A 275 36.37 13.04 4.68
C GLN A 275 35.26 13.48 3.71
N THR A 276 35.63 14.13 2.61
CA THR A 276 34.66 14.47 1.54
C THR A 276 34.08 13.22 0.90
N LEU A 277 34.89 12.21 0.58
CA LEU A 277 34.44 10.92 0.06
C LEU A 277 33.48 10.23 1.06
N GLN A 278 33.86 10.20 2.35
CA GLN A 278 33.01 9.66 3.42
C GLN A 278 31.65 10.37 3.46
N ASN A 279 31.63 11.70 3.33
CA ASN A 279 30.41 12.50 3.33
C ASN A 279 29.52 12.19 2.13
N VAL A 280 30.09 12.12 0.92
CA VAL A 280 29.32 11.85 -0.31
C VAL A 280 28.74 10.44 -0.30
N VAL A 281 29.48 9.44 0.19
CA VAL A 281 28.97 8.07 0.36
C VAL A 281 27.86 8.03 1.42
N ALA A 282 28.00 8.77 2.51
CA ALA A 282 26.95 8.87 3.52
C ALA A 282 25.67 9.50 2.96
N ALA A 283 25.80 10.59 2.20
CA ALA A 283 24.69 11.26 1.52
C ALA A 283 24.03 10.38 0.43
N TYR A 284 24.80 9.55 -0.29
CA TYR A 284 24.25 8.56 -1.22
C TYR A 284 23.35 7.53 -0.54
N ILE A 285 23.69 7.15 0.69
CA ILE A 285 22.88 6.22 1.48
C ILE A 285 21.66 6.94 2.07
N ASP A 286 21.87 8.05 2.77
CA ASP A 286 20.83 8.89 3.35
C ASP A 286 21.19 10.38 3.31
N ASN A 287 20.56 11.11 2.41
CA ASN A 287 20.83 12.53 2.18
C ASN A 287 20.23 13.48 3.24
N GLU A 288 19.50 12.95 4.22
CA GLU A 288 18.87 13.73 5.31
C GLU A 288 19.55 13.53 6.68
N LEU A 289 20.74 12.90 6.69
CA LEU A 289 21.49 12.73 7.92
C LEU A 289 21.93 14.08 8.51
N PRO A 290 22.00 14.22 9.83
CA PRO A 290 22.53 15.42 10.47
C PRO A 290 24.05 15.53 10.23
N ASN A 291 24.56 16.75 10.18
CA ASN A 291 26.00 17.06 10.09
C ASN A 291 26.70 16.53 8.82
N ILE A 292 25.96 16.37 7.73
CA ILE A 292 26.55 16.07 6.41
C ILE A 292 26.26 17.20 5.42
N TYR A 293 27.11 17.29 4.40
CA TYR A 293 26.83 18.14 3.25
C TYR A 293 25.81 17.40 2.34
N GLN A 294 24.63 17.99 2.16
CA GLN A 294 23.57 17.39 1.36
C GLN A 294 23.85 17.54 -0.13
N LEU A 295 23.64 16.46 -0.87
CA LEU A 295 23.69 16.49 -2.33
C LEU A 295 22.40 17.11 -2.89
N SER A 296 22.55 18.07 -3.81
CA SER A 296 21.44 18.78 -4.43
C SER A 296 21.68 19.03 -5.91
N HIS A 297 20.58 19.15 -6.68
CA HIS A 297 20.63 19.63 -8.06
C HIS A 297 21.04 21.11 -8.15
N ARG A 298 21.55 21.52 -9.30
CA ARG A 298 21.76 22.93 -9.64
C ARG A 298 20.42 23.68 -9.53
N GLY A 299 20.08 24.25 -8.38
CA GLY A 299 18.83 24.99 -8.22
C GLY A 299 17.97 24.61 -7.01
N ARG A 300 18.48 23.95 -5.99
CA ARG A 300 17.87 23.89 -4.63
C ARG A 300 17.15 22.60 -4.22
N LYS A 301 16.82 21.66 -5.11
CA LYS A 301 16.16 20.43 -4.69
C LYS A 301 17.20 19.39 -4.26
N SER A 302 17.05 18.86 -3.02
CA SER A 302 17.88 17.76 -2.52
C SER A 302 17.66 16.48 -3.35
N LEU A 303 18.74 15.70 -3.59
CA LEU A 303 18.65 14.43 -4.30
C LEU A 303 17.91 13.40 -3.45
N LYS A 304 17.02 12.62 -4.10
CA LYS A 304 16.39 11.44 -3.50
C LYS A 304 17.35 10.25 -3.61
N THR A 305 18.04 9.96 -2.53
CA THR A 305 19.00 8.85 -2.44
C THR A 305 18.37 7.58 -1.90
N LEU A 306 19.15 6.55 -1.55
CA LEU A 306 18.61 5.21 -1.22
C LEU A 306 17.58 5.23 -0.08
N ALA A 307 17.89 5.89 1.05
CA ALA A 307 16.98 5.96 2.18
C ALA A 307 15.68 6.69 1.84
N GLN A 308 15.75 7.81 1.09
CA GLN A 308 14.57 8.58 0.67
C GLN A 308 13.67 7.78 -0.30
N ARG A 309 14.22 6.81 -1.03
CA ARG A 309 13.42 5.90 -1.88
C ARG A 309 12.67 4.84 -1.08
N LEU A 310 13.18 4.47 0.09
CA LEU A 310 12.60 3.41 0.94
C LEU A 310 11.66 3.97 2.00
N LYS A 311 12.09 5.06 2.67
CA LYS A 311 11.37 5.66 3.80
C LYS A 311 10.26 6.61 3.37
N GLY A 312 9.37 6.90 4.31
CA GLY A 312 8.32 7.90 4.12
C GLY A 312 7.07 7.41 3.40
N LYS A 313 6.12 8.33 3.23
CA LYS A 313 4.77 8.07 2.71
C LYS A 313 4.77 7.65 1.24
N GLU A 314 5.70 8.22 0.47
CA GLU A 314 5.87 7.96 -0.96
C GLU A 314 7.01 6.97 -1.25
N GLY A 315 7.66 6.47 -0.19
CA GLY A 315 8.74 5.50 -0.31
C GLY A 315 8.25 4.12 -0.74
N ARG A 316 9.21 3.25 -1.09
CA ARG A 316 8.93 1.92 -1.62
C ARG A 316 8.07 1.07 -0.69
N LEU A 317 8.33 1.11 0.62
CA LEU A 317 7.60 0.31 1.60
C LEU A 317 6.13 0.73 1.69
N ARG A 318 5.85 2.01 1.98
CA ARG A 318 4.49 2.52 2.17
C ARG A 318 3.76 2.81 0.86
N GLY A 319 4.45 3.28 -0.16
CA GLY A 319 3.86 3.75 -1.42
C GLY A 319 3.73 2.70 -2.53
N ASN A 320 4.50 1.59 -2.47
CA ASN A 320 4.50 0.58 -3.54
C ASN A 320 4.35 -0.87 -3.06
N LEU A 321 4.68 -1.20 -1.80
CA LEU A 321 4.60 -2.56 -1.26
C LEU A 321 3.37 -2.76 -0.37
N ASN A 322 3.18 -1.92 0.66
CA ASN A 322 2.01 -1.99 1.53
C ASN A 322 0.74 -1.50 0.81
N GLY A 323 0.89 -0.52 -0.06
CA GLY A 323 -0.16 -0.02 -0.93
C GLY A 323 0.38 0.22 -2.32
N LYS A 324 -0.38 -0.16 -3.35
CA LYS A 324 -0.02 0.05 -4.76
C LYS A 324 -1.25 0.48 -5.56
N ARG A 325 -1.00 1.11 -6.71
CA ARG A 325 -2.06 1.38 -7.69
C ARG A 325 -2.52 0.07 -8.30
N VAL A 326 -3.83 -0.10 -8.38
CA VAL A 326 -4.45 -1.32 -8.91
C VAL A 326 -5.17 -1.03 -10.22
N ASN A 327 -5.19 -2.05 -11.10
CA ASN A 327 -5.97 -2.01 -12.35
C ASN A 327 -7.44 -2.35 -12.07
N PHE A 328 -8.29 -2.20 -13.07
CA PHE A 328 -9.73 -2.47 -13.00
C PHE A 328 -10.44 -1.66 -11.91
N SER A 329 -10.01 -0.42 -11.74
CA SER A 329 -10.60 0.56 -10.84
C SER A 329 -10.90 1.86 -11.57
N SER A 330 -11.89 2.58 -11.07
CA SER A 330 -12.27 3.90 -11.57
C SER A 330 -12.56 4.83 -10.39
N ARG A 331 -12.40 6.14 -10.61
CA ARG A 331 -12.69 7.18 -9.63
C ARG A 331 -13.39 8.33 -10.31
N THR A 332 -14.54 8.75 -9.77
CA THR A 332 -15.25 9.95 -10.23
C THR A 332 -16.10 10.53 -9.11
N VAL A 333 -16.64 11.70 -9.35
CA VAL A 333 -17.56 12.39 -8.45
C VAL A 333 -18.85 11.59 -8.31
N ILE A 334 -19.47 11.62 -7.14
CA ILE A 334 -20.76 10.98 -6.87
C ILE A 334 -21.91 11.97 -7.01
N SER A 335 -23.07 11.48 -7.44
CA SER A 335 -24.33 12.23 -7.53
C SER A 335 -25.46 11.41 -6.90
N PRO A 336 -26.47 12.05 -6.29
CA PRO A 336 -27.59 11.35 -5.69
C PRO A 336 -28.53 10.77 -6.74
N ASP A 337 -29.07 9.59 -6.47
CA ASP A 337 -30.17 9.01 -7.24
C ASP A 337 -31.07 8.17 -6.31
N PRO A 338 -32.23 8.72 -5.90
CA PRO A 338 -33.14 8.02 -4.98
C PRO A 338 -33.88 6.84 -5.63
N LEU A 339 -33.85 6.73 -6.96
CA LEU A 339 -34.55 5.65 -7.69
C LEU A 339 -33.72 4.35 -7.76
N LEU A 340 -32.42 4.42 -7.51
CA LEU A 340 -31.58 3.23 -7.39
C LEU A 340 -31.89 2.49 -6.09
N SER A 341 -31.84 1.17 -6.13
CA SER A 341 -31.87 0.34 -4.93
C SER A 341 -30.64 0.60 -4.05
N ILE A 342 -30.72 0.29 -2.76
CA ILE A 342 -29.60 0.51 -1.82
C ILE A 342 -28.35 -0.28 -2.19
N ASN A 343 -28.53 -1.42 -2.84
CA ASN A 343 -27.45 -2.31 -3.31
C ASN A 343 -27.01 -2.04 -4.76
N GLU A 344 -27.56 -1.02 -5.43
CA GLU A 344 -27.17 -0.63 -6.77
C GLU A 344 -26.20 0.57 -6.76
N VAL A 345 -25.36 0.66 -7.77
CA VAL A 345 -24.53 1.82 -8.09
C VAL A 345 -24.64 2.16 -9.56
N GLY A 346 -24.98 3.41 -9.86
CA GLY A 346 -25.01 3.93 -11.22
C GLY A 346 -23.60 4.15 -11.75
N VAL A 347 -23.27 3.52 -12.87
CA VAL A 347 -21.92 3.59 -13.49
C VAL A 347 -22.05 4.26 -14.86
N PRO A 348 -21.24 5.28 -15.18
CA PRO A 348 -21.20 5.89 -16.51
C PRO A 348 -20.88 4.86 -17.61
N VAL A 349 -21.55 4.98 -18.76
CA VAL A 349 -21.30 4.10 -19.92
C VAL A 349 -19.83 4.11 -20.34
N ASP A 350 -19.16 5.27 -20.29
CA ASP A 350 -17.75 5.38 -20.67
C ASP A 350 -16.84 4.58 -19.73
N VAL A 351 -17.14 4.58 -18.42
CA VAL A 351 -16.44 3.76 -17.43
C VAL A 351 -16.74 2.28 -17.68
N ALA A 352 -18.00 1.93 -17.95
CA ALA A 352 -18.40 0.55 -18.20
C ALA A 352 -17.76 -0.07 -19.45
N LYS A 353 -17.41 0.74 -20.46
CA LYS A 353 -16.66 0.29 -21.65
C LYS A 353 -15.18 0.04 -21.38
N ILE A 354 -14.59 0.72 -20.41
CA ILE A 354 -13.16 0.59 -20.11
C ILE A 354 -12.90 -0.55 -19.12
N LEU A 355 -13.75 -0.65 -18.10
CA LEU A 355 -13.64 -1.70 -17.09
C LEU A 355 -14.23 -3.00 -17.64
N THR A 356 -13.48 -4.09 -17.48
CA THR A 356 -13.85 -5.39 -18.06
C THR A 356 -13.97 -6.47 -17.01
N VAL A 357 -14.89 -7.40 -17.31
CA VAL A 357 -15.08 -8.64 -16.54
C VAL A 357 -14.75 -9.82 -17.44
N PRO A 358 -13.87 -10.74 -17.03
CA PRO A 358 -13.59 -11.94 -17.79
C PRO A 358 -14.80 -12.88 -17.76
N MET A 359 -15.23 -13.32 -18.92
CA MET A 359 -16.26 -14.33 -19.10
C MET A 359 -15.67 -15.54 -19.79
N VAL A 360 -15.67 -16.67 -19.10
CA VAL A 360 -15.26 -17.94 -19.69
C VAL A 360 -16.38 -18.44 -20.63
N VAL A 361 -16.04 -18.69 -21.88
CA VAL A 361 -16.98 -19.20 -22.87
C VAL A 361 -17.30 -20.65 -22.55
N THR A 362 -18.58 -20.94 -22.44
CA THR A 362 -19.14 -22.27 -22.22
C THR A 362 -20.16 -22.59 -23.33
N ARG A 363 -20.64 -23.82 -23.40
CA ARG A 363 -21.70 -24.19 -24.35
C ARG A 363 -23.01 -23.43 -24.13
N TYR A 364 -23.24 -22.92 -22.94
CA TYR A 364 -24.47 -22.22 -22.56
C TYR A 364 -24.45 -20.72 -22.86
N ASN A 365 -23.28 -20.09 -22.80
CA ASN A 365 -23.11 -18.63 -22.96
C ASN A 365 -22.41 -18.21 -24.25
N ILE A 366 -22.11 -19.16 -25.18
CA ILE A 366 -21.34 -18.88 -26.41
C ILE A 366 -22.02 -17.85 -27.31
N GLU A 367 -23.33 -17.89 -27.42
CA GLU A 367 -24.09 -16.94 -28.26
C GLU A 367 -24.06 -15.53 -27.68
N GLU A 368 -24.07 -15.43 -26.36
CA GLU A 368 -23.91 -14.16 -25.67
C GLU A 368 -22.48 -13.62 -25.84
N ALA A 369 -21.48 -14.48 -25.70
CA ALA A 369 -20.08 -14.13 -25.94
C ALA A 369 -19.84 -13.62 -27.36
N ARG A 370 -20.44 -14.28 -28.36
CA ARG A 370 -20.40 -13.86 -29.76
C ARG A 370 -20.99 -12.48 -29.95
N ARG A 371 -22.14 -12.17 -29.33
CA ARG A 371 -22.75 -10.84 -29.40
C ARG A 371 -21.83 -9.75 -28.84
N TYR A 372 -21.17 -9.97 -27.68
CA TYR A 372 -20.24 -9.01 -27.16
C TYR A 372 -19.04 -8.77 -28.05
N VAL A 373 -18.48 -9.82 -28.64
CA VAL A 373 -17.36 -9.70 -29.59
C VAL A 373 -17.79 -8.98 -30.88
N LEU A 374 -19.00 -9.23 -31.38
CA LEU A 374 -19.55 -8.54 -32.59
C LEU A 374 -19.75 -7.04 -32.32
N ASN A 375 -20.25 -6.67 -31.15
CA ASN A 375 -20.42 -5.28 -30.76
C ASN A 375 -19.07 -4.54 -30.61
N GLY A 376 -18.00 -5.27 -30.34
CA GLY A 376 -16.63 -4.74 -30.24
C GLY A 376 -16.41 -3.81 -29.04
N PRO A 377 -15.29 -3.06 -29.05
CA PRO A 377 -14.87 -2.28 -27.88
C PRO A 377 -15.56 -0.91 -27.76
N TYR A 378 -16.20 -0.42 -28.80
CA TYR A 378 -16.77 0.94 -28.82
C TYR A 378 -18.27 0.99 -28.56
N THR A 379 -18.98 -0.12 -28.75
CA THR A 379 -20.43 -0.21 -28.53
C THR A 379 -20.72 -0.94 -27.23
N TRP A 380 -21.53 -0.36 -26.36
CA TRP A 380 -21.97 -1.02 -25.12
C TRP A 380 -23.33 -1.71 -25.33
N PRO A 381 -23.53 -2.92 -24.81
CA PRO A 381 -22.55 -3.84 -24.21
C PRO A 381 -21.66 -4.54 -25.25
N GLY A 382 -20.37 -4.58 -25.01
CA GLY A 382 -19.39 -5.16 -25.94
C GLY A 382 -18.24 -5.86 -25.20
N ALA A 383 -17.12 -6.07 -25.93
CA ALA A 383 -15.91 -6.67 -25.40
C ALA A 383 -14.65 -5.93 -25.88
N THR A 384 -13.58 -5.99 -25.12
CA THR A 384 -12.29 -5.35 -25.43
C THR A 384 -11.23 -6.33 -25.90
N MET A 385 -11.21 -7.55 -25.38
CA MET A 385 -10.19 -8.57 -25.67
C MET A 385 -10.79 -9.97 -25.69
N VAL A 386 -10.16 -10.84 -26.48
CA VAL A 386 -10.45 -12.29 -26.49
C VAL A 386 -9.14 -13.04 -26.23
N TYR A 387 -9.16 -13.97 -25.29
CA TYR A 387 -8.06 -14.88 -25.04
C TYR A 387 -8.42 -16.28 -25.58
N LYS A 388 -7.72 -16.72 -26.60
CA LYS A 388 -7.84 -18.05 -27.19
C LYS A 388 -7.02 -19.04 -26.39
N LYS A 389 -7.68 -19.85 -25.56
CA LYS A 389 -7.00 -20.75 -24.61
C LYS A 389 -6.13 -21.79 -25.30
N ARG A 390 -6.58 -22.39 -26.40
CA ARG A 390 -5.83 -23.41 -27.15
C ARG A 390 -4.57 -22.86 -27.79
N GLU A 391 -4.65 -21.65 -28.32
CA GLU A 391 -3.55 -21.01 -29.05
C GLU A 391 -2.62 -20.22 -28.12
N GLY A 392 -3.06 -19.92 -26.88
CA GLY A 392 -2.34 -19.08 -25.91
C GLY A 392 -2.24 -17.60 -26.32
N VAL A 393 -3.06 -17.16 -27.30
CA VAL A 393 -2.99 -15.81 -27.89
C VAL A 393 -4.05 -14.90 -27.28
N LYS A 394 -3.65 -13.66 -26.97
CA LYS A 394 -4.55 -12.56 -26.61
C LYS A 394 -4.78 -11.66 -27.82
N ILE A 395 -6.04 -11.45 -28.17
CA ILE A 395 -6.45 -10.64 -29.31
C ILE A 395 -7.18 -9.40 -28.78
N ASP A 396 -6.62 -8.23 -29.06
CA ASP A 396 -7.26 -6.95 -28.72
C ASP A 396 -8.21 -6.54 -29.87
N LEU A 397 -9.49 -6.39 -29.55
CA LEU A 397 -10.53 -6.09 -30.52
C LEU A 397 -10.40 -4.69 -31.14
N ARG A 398 -9.66 -3.76 -30.50
CA ARG A 398 -9.41 -2.43 -31.06
C ARG A 398 -8.61 -2.44 -32.35
N TYR A 399 -7.78 -3.47 -32.52
CA TYR A 399 -6.91 -3.64 -33.71
C TYR A 399 -7.39 -4.70 -34.66
N GLN A 400 -8.49 -5.40 -34.35
CA GLN A 400 -9.04 -6.48 -35.18
C GLN A 400 -9.99 -5.94 -36.23
N ARG A 401 -9.71 -6.22 -37.49
CA ARG A 401 -10.54 -5.76 -38.64
C ARG A 401 -11.80 -6.60 -38.85
N ASN A 402 -11.75 -7.90 -38.55
CA ASN A 402 -12.85 -8.84 -38.82
C ASN A 402 -13.38 -9.47 -37.52
N LEU A 403 -14.25 -8.72 -36.83
CA LEU A 403 -14.87 -9.16 -35.55
C LEU A 403 -15.83 -10.35 -35.79
N ARG A 404 -16.47 -10.45 -36.96
CA ARG A 404 -17.42 -11.52 -37.27
C ARG A 404 -16.71 -12.88 -37.33
N GLN A 405 -15.60 -12.97 -38.03
CA GLN A 405 -14.81 -14.20 -38.12
C GLN A 405 -14.28 -14.63 -36.76
N LEU A 406 -13.85 -13.67 -35.94
CA LEU A 406 -13.39 -13.95 -34.61
C LEU A 406 -14.52 -14.45 -33.68
N ALA A 407 -15.72 -13.86 -33.78
CA ALA A 407 -16.88 -14.29 -33.00
C ALA A 407 -17.33 -15.72 -33.39
N GLU A 408 -17.31 -16.06 -34.69
CA GLU A 408 -17.62 -17.40 -35.17
C GLU A 408 -16.58 -18.44 -34.72
N SER A 409 -15.32 -18.04 -34.60
CA SER A 409 -14.22 -18.92 -34.17
C SER A 409 -14.14 -19.14 -32.65
N LEU A 410 -15.06 -18.58 -31.85
CA LEU A 410 -15.07 -18.80 -30.41
C LEU A 410 -15.38 -20.25 -30.04
N GLU A 411 -14.57 -20.82 -29.14
CA GLU A 411 -14.71 -22.18 -28.64
C GLU A 411 -14.93 -22.18 -27.12
N PRO A 412 -15.60 -23.20 -26.57
CA PRO A 412 -15.69 -23.38 -25.12
C PRO A 412 -14.30 -23.47 -24.50
N GLY A 413 -14.08 -22.68 -23.46
CA GLY A 413 -12.80 -22.53 -22.75
C GLY A 413 -12.03 -21.25 -23.10
N ASP A 414 -12.38 -20.55 -24.18
CA ASP A 414 -11.88 -19.21 -24.47
C ASP A 414 -12.37 -18.22 -23.40
N VAL A 415 -11.71 -17.09 -23.25
CA VAL A 415 -12.11 -16.04 -22.30
C VAL A 415 -12.34 -14.74 -23.05
N VAL A 416 -13.52 -14.17 -22.88
CA VAL A 416 -13.92 -12.87 -23.43
C VAL A 416 -13.91 -11.83 -22.32
N GLU A 417 -13.12 -10.78 -22.50
CA GLU A 417 -13.11 -9.60 -21.64
C GLU A 417 -14.27 -8.68 -22.03
N ARG A 418 -15.43 -8.91 -21.44
CA ARG A 418 -16.62 -8.10 -21.72
C ARG A 418 -16.67 -6.82 -20.89
N HIS A 419 -17.39 -5.84 -21.39
CA HIS A 419 -17.71 -4.62 -20.63
C HIS A 419 -18.49 -4.95 -19.35
N LEU A 420 -18.52 -4.01 -18.41
CA LEU A 420 -19.48 -4.07 -17.29
C LEU A 420 -20.91 -3.99 -17.83
N ILE A 421 -21.77 -4.82 -17.28
CA ILE A 421 -23.21 -4.85 -17.58
C ILE A 421 -24.03 -4.70 -16.29
N ASP A 422 -25.33 -4.44 -16.45
CA ASP A 422 -26.24 -4.36 -15.32
C ASP A 422 -26.25 -5.67 -14.54
N GLY A 423 -26.21 -5.56 -13.21
CA GLY A 423 -26.19 -6.68 -12.28
C GLY A 423 -24.81 -7.22 -11.93
N ASP A 424 -23.74 -6.80 -12.61
CA ASP A 424 -22.37 -7.16 -12.21
C ASP A 424 -22.06 -6.63 -10.81
N ILE A 425 -21.32 -7.43 -10.04
CA ILE A 425 -20.91 -7.04 -8.69
C ILE A 425 -19.61 -6.30 -8.74
N VAL A 426 -19.57 -5.14 -8.07
CA VAL A 426 -18.42 -4.28 -7.93
C VAL A 426 -18.25 -3.87 -6.47
N LEU A 427 -17.02 -3.54 -6.07
CA LEU A 427 -16.74 -2.95 -4.77
C LEU A 427 -16.70 -1.44 -4.90
N PHE A 428 -17.45 -0.76 -4.05
CA PHE A 428 -17.56 0.69 -4.02
C PHE A 428 -17.00 1.21 -2.70
N ASN A 429 -16.13 2.22 -2.76
CA ASN A 429 -15.35 2.69 -1.62
C ASN A 429 -15.21 4.20 -1.58
N ARG A 430 -15.26 4.78 -0.38
CA ARG A 430 -14.85 6.16 -0.10
C ARG A 430 -13.73 6.17 0.95
N GLN A 431 -12.66 6.91 0.66
CA GLN A 431 -11.59 7.18 1.60
C GLN A 431 -11.87 8.47 2.39
N PRO A 432 -11.46 8.54 3.68
CA PRO A 432 -10.73 7.53 4.45
C PRO A 432 -11.63 6.35 4.87
N SER A 433 -11.14 5.13 4.69
CA SER A 433 -11.87 3.90 5.05
C SER A 433 -11.64 3.57 6.52
N LEU A 434 -12.49 4.11 7.41
CA LEU A 434 -12.32 4.03 8.86
C LEU A 434 -12.92 2.75 9.48
N HIS A 435 -13.83 2.09 8.77
CA HIS A 435 -14.48 0.85 9.18
C HIS A 435 -14.81 -0.01 7.97
N ARG A 436 -15.20 -1.26 8.17
CA ARG A 436 -15.46 -2.21 7.09
C ARG A 436 -16.57 -1.78 6.12
N MET A 437 -17.55 -1.00 6.57
CA MET A 437 -18.65 -0.50 5.73
C MET A 437 -18.24 0.68 4.83
N SER A 438 -17.02 1.17 4.93
CA SER A 438 -16.48 2.16 3.97
C SER A 438 -16.13 1.54 2.61
N ILE A 439 -16.18 0.21 2.50
CA ILE A 439 -16.11 -0.53 1.24
C ILE A 439 -17.22 -1.59 1.26
N MET A 440 -18.11 -1.55 0.28
CA MET A 440 -19.24 -2.48 0.19
C MET A 440 -19.43 -2.93 -1.26
N GLY A 441 -20.07 -4.10 -1.42
CA GLY A 441 -20.46 -4.64 -2.72
C GLY A 441 -21.76 -3.98 -3.21
N HIS A 442 -21.77 -3.60 -4.48
CA HIS A 442 -22.95 -3.07 -5.17
C HIS A 442 -23.16 -3.77 -6.50
N ARG A 443 -24.40 -3.83 -6.97
CA ARG A 443 -24.74 -4.25 -8.33
C ARG A 443 -24.69 -3.06 -9.27
N VAL A 444 -24.05 -3.25 -10.40
CA VAL A 444 -23.89 -2.19 -11.41
C VAL A 444 -25.24 -1.90 -12.09
N ARG A 445 -25.53 -0.61 -12.29
CA ARG A 445 -26.55 -0.10 -13.19
C ARG A 445 -25.88 0.87 -14.15
N VAL A 446 -25.75 0.50 -15.40
CA VAL A 446 -25.09 1.35 -16.41
C VAL A 446 -26.02 2.49 -16.81
N MET A 447 -25.54 3.72 -16.68
CA MET A 447 -26.35 4.93 -16.85
C MET A 447 -25.63 5.98 -17.72
N PRO A 448 -26.36 6.86 -18.39
CA PRO A 448 -25.76 8.01 -19.06
C PRO A 448 -25.22 9.01 -18.03
N GLY A 449 -24.23 9.81 -18.43
CA GLY A 449 -23.58 10.81 -17.59
C GLY A 449 -22.12 10.51 -17.33
N ARG A 450 -21.49 11.24 -16.38
CA ARG A 450 -20.06 11.12 -16.05
C ARG A 450 -19.80 10.87 -14.57
N THR A 451 -20.84 10.84 -13.72
CA THR A 451 -20.73 10.66 -12.28
C THR A 451 -21.25 9.30 -11.87
N PHE A 452 -20.71 8.73 -10.79
CA PHE A 452 -21.34 7.62 -10.14
C PHE A 452 -22.66 8.05 -9.48
N ARG A 453 -23.65 7.20 -9.52
CA ARG A 453 -24.95 7.43 -8.87
C ARG A 453 -25.09 6.54 -7.66
N LEU A 454 -25.57 7.11 -6.56
CA LEU A 454 -25.67 6.42 -5.29
C LEU A 454 -26.99 6.75 -4.61
N ASN A 455 -27.64 5.72 -4.02
CA ASN A 455 -28.79 5.95 -3.18
C ASN A 455 -28.37 6.69 -1.89
N LEU A 456 -29.15 7.72 -1.52
CA LEU A 456 -28.81 8.57 -0.38
C LEU A 456 -28.82 7.80 0.97
N LEU A 457 -29.57 6.71 1.09
CA LEU A 457 -29.60 5.89 2.29
C LEU A 457 -28.26 5.24 2.62
N VAL A 458 -27.37 5.10 1.63
CA VAL A 458 -26.02 4.47 1.78
C VAL A 458 -24.93 5.51 2.07
N CYS A 459 -25.24 6.80 2.06
CA CYS A 459 -24.27 7.84 2.39
C CYS A 459 -23.69 7.73 3.81
N PRO A 460 -24.46 7.39 4.86
CA PRO A 460 -23.93 7.29 6.22
C PRO A 460 -22.75 6.33 6.40
N PRO A 461 -22.78 5.06 5.92
CA PRO A 461 -21.64 4.16 6.07
C PRO A 461 -20.39 4.64 5.33
N TYR A 462 -20.53 5.32 4.18
CA TYR A 462 -19.42 5.92 3.46
C TYR A 462 -18.97 7.25 4.04
N ASN A 463 -19.75 7.86 4.93
CA ASN A 463 -19.60 9.25 5.36
C ASN A 463 -19.46 10.19 4.16
N ALA A 464 -20.29 9.95 3.13
CA ALA A 464 -20.28 10.67 1.87
C ALA A 464 -21.35 11.76 1.84
N ASP A 465 -21.05 12.85 1.14
CA ASP A 465 -21.97 13.90 0.75
C ASP A 465 -21.77 14.26 -0.73
N PHE A 466 -22.65 15.10 -1.28
CA PHE A 466 -22.66 15.41 -2.70
C PHE A 466 -22.16 16.84 -2.99
N ASP A 467 -21.20 17.30 -2.20
CA ASP A 467 -20.55 18.62 -2.34
C ASP A 467 -19.31 18.60 -3.24
N GLY A 468 -19.04 17.50 -3.92
CA GLY A 468 -17.87 17.28 -4.77
C GLY A 468 -17.08 16.05 -4.38
N ASP A 469 -17.57 15.24 -3.46
CA ASP A 469 -16.95 13.97 -3.07
C ASP A 469 -16.75 13.04 -4.26
N GLU A 470 -15.60 12.39 -4.26
CA GLU A 470 -15.24 11.33 -5.21
C GLU A 470 -15.19 9.98 -4.51
N MET A 471 -15.63 8.94 -5.21
CA MET A 471 -15.56 7.56 -4.73
C MET A 471 -14.86 6.66 -5.74
N ASN A 472 -14.35 5.54 -5.24
CA ASN A 472 -13.62 4.56 -6.03
C ASN A 472 -14.48 3.32 -6.28
N LEU A 473 -14.42 2.81 -7.51
CA LEU A 473 -15.08 1.57 -7.92
C LEU A 473 -14.01 0.56 -8.33
N HIS A 474 -14.12 -0.68 -7.83
CA HIS A 474 -13.21 -1.78 -8.14
C HIS A 474 -14.01 -2.96 -8.70
N VAL A 475 -13.49 -3.56 -9.76
CA VAL A 475 -14.11 -4.72 -10.41
C VAL A 475 -13.38 -6.00 -9.99
N PRO A 476 -13.99 -6.88 -9.18
CA PRO A 476 -13.40 -8.18 -8.87
C PRO A 476 -13.37 -9.07 -10.11
N ARG A 477 -12.19 -9.65 -10.39
CA ARG A 477 -11.94 -10.40 -11.62
C ARG A 477 -12.03 -11.91 -11.46
N LEU A 478 -11.78 -12.40 -10.26
CA LEU A 478 -11.84 -13.83 -9.92
C LEU A 478 -13.25 -14.21 -9.48
N GLU A 479 -13.70 -15.40 -9.82
CA GLU A 479 -15.02 -15.88 -9.40
C GLU A 479 -15.13 -16.00 -7.89
N GLU A 480 -14.04 -16.41 -7.21
CA GLU A 480 -13.98 -16.46 -5.74
C GLU A 480 -14.16 -15.06 -5.13
N ALA A 481 -13.50 -14.04 -5.70
CA ALA A 481 -13.64 -12.66 -5.22
C ALA A 481 -15.04 -12.09 -5.48
N ARG A 482 -15.68 -12.47 -6.59
CA ARG A 482 -17.06 -12.09 -6.91
C ARG A 482 -18.05 -12.75 -5.94
N ALA A 483 -17.87 -14.04 -5.67
CA ALA A 483 -18.69 -14.77 -4.69
C ALA A 483 -18.53 -14.17 -3.27
N GLU A 484 -17.30 -13.84 -2.85
CA GLU A 484 -17.06 -13.16 -1.58
C GLU A 484 -17.74 -11.78 -1.53
N ALA A 485 -17.67 -11.01 -2.61
CA ALA A 485 -18.33 -9.71 -2.70
C ALA A 485 -19.85 -9.84 -2.60
N GLU A 486 -20.45 -10.88 -3.20
CA GLU A 486 -21.88 -11.14 -3.15
C GLU A 486 -22.37 -11.64 -1.79
N GLU A 487 -21.65 -12.59 -1.20
CA GLU A 487 -22.09 -13.24 0.03
C GLU A 487 -21.74 -12.45 1.30
N LEU A 488 -20.64 -11.71 1.31
CA LEU A 488 -20.13 -11.04 2.51
C LEU A 488 -20.15 -9.51 2.44
N LEU A 489 -20.05 -8.91 1.25
CA LEU A 489 -19.79 -7.47 1.13
C LEU A 489 -20.97 -6.64 0.61
N LEU A 490 -22.06 -7.28 0.14
CA LEU A 490 -23.25 -6.55 -0.32
C LEU A 490 -23.82 -5.65 0.78
N VAL A 491 -24.38 -4.53 0.38
CA VAL A 491 -24.93 -3.48 1.26
C VAL A 491 -25.94 -4.06 2.26
N GLU A 492 -26.78 -5.00 1.85
CA GLU A 492 -27.80 -5.64 2.69
C GLU A 492 -27.20 -6.39 3.89
N LYS A 493 -25.95 -6.87 3.76
CA LYS A 493 -25.24 -7.56 4.85
C LYS A 493 -24.68 -6.59 5.91
N HIS A 494 -24.72 -5.28 5.62
CA HIS A 494 -24.11 -4.22 6.43
C HIS A 494 -25.10 -3.19 6.97
N ILE A 495 -26.39 -3.51 7.01
CA ILE A 495 -27.41 -2.62 7.56
C ILE A 495 -27.12 -2.30 9.03
N LEU A 496 -26.66 -3.30 9.81
CA LEU A 496 -26.31 -3.15 11.21
C LEU A 496 -24.81 -3.01 11.42
N THR A 497 -24.40 -2.06 12.26
CA THR A 497 -22.99 -1.90 12.62
C THR A 497 -22.55 -2.92 13.67
N PRO A 498 -21.36 -3.55 13.52
CA PRO A 498 -20.84 -4.49 14.52
C PRO A 498 -20.41 -3.83 15.83
N ARG A 499 -20.34 -2.49 15.88
CA ARG A 499 -19.89 -1.75 17.08
C ARG A 499 -20.89 -1.89 18.24
N TYR A 500 -22.18 -1.78 17.96
CA TYR A 500 -23.24 -1.81 18.97
C TYR A 500 -24.55 -2.41 18.46
N GLY A 501 -24.55 -3.01 17.25
CA GLY A 501 -25.73 -3.68 16.67
C GLY A 501 -26.83 -2.73 16.17
N GLY A 502 -26.59 -1.42 16.13
CA GLY A 502 -27.57 -0.46 15.62
C GLY A 502 -27.48 -0.26 14.11
N PRO A 503 -28.48 0.36 13.47
CA PRO A 503 -28.50 0.61 12.03
C PRO A 503 -27.48 1.69 11.65
N ILE A 504 -26.78 1.47 10.52
CA ILE A 504 -25.85 2.44 9.93
C ILE A 504 -26.34 2.94 8.57
N ILE A 505 -27.17 2.13 7.87
CA ILE A 505 -27.81 2.49 6.61
C ILE A 505 -29.19 3.03 6.95
N GLY A 506 -29.53 4.21 6.46
CA GLY A 506 -30.83 4.83 6.74
C GLY A 506 -30.92 6.28 6.31
N GLY A 507 -32.13 6.81 6.35
CA GLY A 507 -32.44 8.19 5.96
C GLY A 507 -31.82 9.22 6.89
N ARG A 508 -31.42 10.34 6.31
CA ARG A 508 -30.93 11.54 7.01
C ARG A 508 -31.66 12.78 6.51
N GLN A 509 -31.60 13.88 7.28
CA GLN A 509 -32.10 15.21 6.87
C GLN A 509 -33.53 15.16 6.31
N ASP A 510 -33.68 15.31 5.00
CA ASP A 510 -34.98 15.42 4.32
C ASP A 510 -35.84 14.16 4.43
N TYR A 511 -35.24 12.98 4.48
CA TYR A 511 -35.97 11.73 4.73
C TYR A 511 -36.62 11.73 6.12
N ILE A 512 -35.90 12.24 7.14
CA ILE A 512 -36.45 12.33 8.50
C ILE A 512 -37.52 13.40 8.54
N SER A 513 -37.28 14.56 7.93
CA SER A 513 -38.27 15.64 7.88
C SER A 513 -39.54 15.21 7.13
N GLY A 514 -39.39 14.55 5.97
CA GLY A 514 -40.50 14.03 5.20
C GLY A 514 -41.30 12.95 5.95
N SER A 515 -40.59 12.01 6.61
CA SER A 515 -41.26 10.98 7.43
C SER A 515 -42.00 11.59 8.62
N TYR A 516 -41.42 12.61 9.26
CA TYR A 516 -42.06 13.34 10.35
C TYR A 516 -43.32 14.03 9.86
N LEU A 517 -43.26 14.85 8.81
CA LEU A 517 -44.38 15.56 8.23
C LEU A 517 -45.50 14.60 7.78
N LEU A 518 -45.14 13.45 7.21
CA LEU A 518 -46.10 12.43 6.78
C LEU A 518 -46.85 11.80 7.96
N THR A 519 -46.20 11.60 9.11
CA THR A 519 -46.77 10.87 10.24
C THR A 519 -47.42 11.74 11.33
N VAL A 520 -47.34 13.08 11.20
CA VAL A 520 -48.06 14.00 12.13
C VAL A 520 -49.56 13.79 12.04
N LYS A 521 -50.28 13.88 13.17
CA LYS A 521 -51.75 13.71 13.27
C LYS A 521 -52.55 14.63 12.33
N THR A 522 -52.00 15.79 11.99
CA THR A 522 -52.67 16.78 11.14
C THR A 522 -52.53 16.50 9.64
N THR A 523 -51.75 15.50 9.25
CA THR A 523 -51.52 15.20 7.82
C THR A 523 -52.68 14.33 7.30
N LEU A 524 -53.47 14.95 6.44
CA LEU A 524 -54.57 14.31 5.73
C LEU A 524 -54.30 14.34 4.22
N LEU A 525 -54.45 13.23 3.56
CA LEU A 525 -54.18 13.00 2.15
C LEU A 525 -55.48 12.77 1.38
N ASP A 526 -55.69 13.46 0.29
CA ASP A 526 -56.77 13.12 -0.64
C ASP A 526 -56.35 11.94 -1.55
N ALA A 527 -57.31 11.41 -2.31
CA ALA A 527 -57.09 10.26 -3.16
C ALA A 527 -55.98 10.49 -4.22
N ASN A 528 -55.87 11.71 -4.73
CA ASN A 528 -54.88 12.04 -5.76
C ASN A 528 -53.47 12.07 -5.17
N VAL A 529 -53.28 12.75 -4.05
CA VAL A 529 -51.99 12.82 -3.35
C VAL A 529 -51.56 11.45 -2.84
N LEU A 530 -52.50 10.68 -2.27
CA LEU A 530 -52.26 9.30 -1.84
C LEU A 530 -51.77 8.43 -3.03
N GLY A 531 -52.49 8.51 -4.18
CA GLY A 531 -52.12 7.77 -5.37
C GLY A 531 -50.71 8.14 -5.91
N GLN A 532 -50.39 9.43 -5.92
CA GLN A 532 -49.06 9.90 -6.33
C GLN A 532 -47.93 9.40 -5.39
N LEU A 533 -48.17 9.41 -4.07
CA LEU A 533 -47.20 8.92 -3.08
C LEU A 533 -47.00 7.40 -3.20
N LEU A 534 -48.10 6.64 -3.38
CA LEU A 534 -48.04 5.19 -3.58
C LEU A 534 -47.29 4.83 -4.88
N ALA A 535 -47.57 5.53 -5.98
CA ALA A 535 -46.90 5.32 -7.25
C ALA A 535 -45.39 5.64 -7.15
N ALA A 536 -45.04 6.75 -6.49
CA ALA A 536 -43.65 7.12 -6.26
C ALA A 536 -42.92 6.12 -5.35
N ALA A 537 -43.61 5.52 -4.39
CA ALA A 537 -43.08 4.46 -3.52
C ALA A 537 -43.05 3.06 -4.18
N GLY A 538 -43.49 2.93 -5.43
CA GLY A 538 -43.54 1.65 -6.14
C GLY A 538 -44.51 0.62 -5.56
N TYR A 539 -45.59 1.09 -4.91
CA TYR A 539 -46.58 0.19 -4.34
C TYR A 539 -47.35 -0.57 -5.42
N ALA A 540 -47.23 -1.90 -5.42
CA ALA A 540 -47.86 -2.79 -6.40
C ALA A 540 -49.16 -3.43 -5.91
N GLY A 541 -49.59 -3.13 -4.68
CA GLY A 541 -50.83 -3.67 -4.11
C GLY A 541 -52.08 -3.03 -4.68
N SER A 542 -53.17 -3.78 -4.72
CA SER A 542 -54.47 -3.34 -5.25
C SER A 542 -55.44 -2.82 -4.16
N GLU A 543 -55.13 -3.05 -2.89
CA GLU A 543 -56.02 -2.71 -1.79
C GLU A 543 -55.57 -1.41 -1.10
N LEU A 544 -56.51 -0.43 -1.04
CA LEU A 544 -56.35 0.77 -0.23
C LEU A 544 -57.06 0.59 1.11
N PRO A 545 -56.53 1.12 2.21
CA PRO A 545 -57.24 1.12 3.49
C PRO A 545 -58.51 1.98 3.42
N GLU A 546 -59.46 1.72 4.29
CA GLU A 546 -60.64 2.57 4.42
C GLU A 546 -60.23 4.01 4.79
N PRO A 547 -60.84 5.04 4.19
CA PRO A 547 -60.55 6.42 4.53
C PRO A 547 -60.79 6.72 6.01
N ALA A 548 -59.91 7.49 6.64
CA ALA A 548 -60.09 7.93 8.02
C ALA A 548 -61.24 8.92 8.16
N ILE A 549 -61.50 9.72 7.12
CA ILE A 549 -62.60 10.68 7.04
C ILE A 549 -63.36 10.43 5.75
N LEU A 550 -64.69 10.24 5.84
CA LEU A 550 -65.55 9.98 4.68
C LEU A 550 -66.23 11.22 4.12
N LYS A 551 -66.52 12.21 4.97
CA LYS A 551 -67.21 13.43 4.58
C LYS A 551 -66.40 14.67 5.05
N PRO A 552 -66.32 15.76 4.27
CA PRO A 552 -67.01 16.01 3.00
C PRO A 552 -66.41 15.27 1.81
N MET A 553 -65.20 14.76 1.92
CA MET A 553 -64.45 13.97 0.91
C MET A 553 -63.66 12.87 1.61
N PRO A 554 -63.37 11.76 0.94
CA PRO A 554 -62.55 10.71 1.52
C PRO A 554 -61.13 11.18 1.72
N LEU A 555 -60.63 11.12 2.97
CA LEU A 555 -59.26 11.50 3.35
C LEU A 555 -58.61 10.37 4.13
N TRP A 556 -57.34 10.14 3.84
CA TRP A 556 -56.46 9.18 4.52
C TRP A 556 -55.44 9.90 5.38
N THR A 557 -55.02 9.28 6.45
CA THR A 557 -53.90 9.80 7.25
C THR A 557 -52.56 9.33 6.69
N GLY A 558 -51.50 10.11 6.85
CA GLY A 558 -50.17 9.66 6.48
C GLY A 558 -49.71 8.43 7.27
N LYS A 559 -50.20 8.22 8.50
CA LYS A 559 -49.98 7.00 9.29
C LYS A 559 -50.54 5.76 8.59
N GLN A 560 -51.71 5.85 7.96
CA GLN A 560 -52.29 4.77 7.18
C GLN A 560 -51.40 4.44 5.97
N LEU A 561 -50.91 5.46 5.28
CA LEU A 561 -49.96 5.26 4.15
C LEU A 561 -48.70 4.51 4.59
N VAL A 562 -48.07 4.92 5.68
CA VAL A 562 -46.87 4.24 6.21
C VAL A 562 -47.19 2.81 6.61
N SER A 563 -48.34 2.57 7.21
CA SER A 563 -48.77 1.22 7.63
C SER A 563 -48.89 0.23 6.46
N MET A 564 -49.08 0.70 5.22
CA MET A 564 -49.13 -0.17 4.04
C MET A 564 -47.79 -0.80 3.69
N PHE A 565 -46.71 -0.22 4.15
CA PHE A 565 -45.33 -0.70 3.90
C PHE A 565 -44.73 -1.49 5.07
N LEU A 566 -45.41 -1.50 6.23
CA LEU A 566 -44.93 -2.25 7.39
C LEU A 566 -45.39 -3.72 7.31
N PRO A 567 -44.54 -4.69 7.73
CA PRO A 567 -44.91 -6.08 7.84
C PRO A 567 -46.13 -6.25 8.80
N LYS A 568 -47.07 -7.14 8.45
CA LYS A 568 -48.28 -7.33 9.23
C LYS A 568 -48.06 -7.89 10.63
N ASP A 569 -46.95 -8.53 10.86
CA ASP A 569 -46.53 -9.10 12.16
C ASP A 569 -45.65 -8.12 12.99
N PHE A 570 -45.36 -6.94 12.45
CA PHE A 570 -44.50 -5.99 13.10
C PHE A 570 -45.18 -5.25 14.25
N ASN A 571 -44.56 -5.32 15.44
CA ASN A 571 -45.01 -4.65 16.65
C ASN A 571 -43.86 -3.84 17.23
N PHE A 572 -44.10 -2.58 17.60
CA PHE A 572 -43.10 -1.69 18.16
C PHE A 572 -43.71 -0.70 19.14
N ARG A 573 -43.00 -0.45 20.26
CA ARG A 573 -43.30 0.62 21.21
C ARG A 573 -42.03 1.36 21.58
N GLY A 574 -42.05 2.69 21.46
CA GLY A 574 -40.86 3.48 21.76
C GLY A 574 -41.15 4.98 21.84
N ARG A 575 -40.25 5.71 22.48
CA ARG A 575 -40.34 7.16 22.60
C ARG A 575 -39.78 7.85 21.37
N ALA A 576 -40.50 8.78 20.77
CA ALA A 576 -40.01 9.68 19.76
C ALA A 576 -39.05 10.74 20.39
N LYS A 577 -38.13 11.30 19.61
CA LYS A 577 -37.21 12.33 20.09
C LYS A 577 -37.90 13.60 20.53
N ILE A 578 -39.04 13.91 19.94
CA ILE A 578 -39.89 15.08 20.29
C ILE A 578 -40.28 15.07 21.77
N ASN A 579 -40.27 13.89 22.42
CA ASN A 579 -40.54 13.73 23.86
C ASN A 579 -39.36 14.07 24.77
N ALA A 580 -38.21 14.48 24.23
CA ALA A 580 -36.99 14.80 25.00
C ALA A 580 -36.98 16.21 25.62
N GLY A 581 -38.03 17.01 25.40
CA GLY A 581 -38.18 18.36 25.98
C GLY A 581 -39.06 18.37 27.24
N ASP A 582 -39.62 19.53 27.56
CA ASP A 582 -40.48 19.75 28.76
C ASP A 582 -41.79 18.95 28.79
N LEU A 583 -42.16 18.36 27.66
CA LEU A 583 -43.38 17.53 27.50
C LEU A 583 -43.02 16.05 27.73
N LYS A 584 -42.80 15.67 28.99
CA LYS A 584 -42.68 14.25 29.37
C LYS A 584 -44.04 13.58 29.35
N CYS A 585 -44.43 13.02 28.23
CA CYS A 585 -45.60 12.21 28.09
C CYS A 585 -45.25 10.74 28.25
N ASP A 586 -45.66 10.09 29.33
CA ASP A 586 -45.45 8.66 29.56
C ASP A 586 -46.65 7.80 29.15
N SER A 587 -47.73 8.45 28.66
CA SER A 587 -48.94 7.79 28.19
C SER A 587 -48.78 7.36 26.72
N GLU A 588 -49.25 6.14 26.40
CA GLU A 588 -49.29 5.65 25.01
C GLU A 588 -50.26 6.49 24.17
N ASP A 589 -51.33 7.05 24.77
CA ASP A 589 -52.32 7.93 24.13
C ASP A 589 -51.92 9.40 24.22
N CYS A 590 -50.70 9.71 23.85
CA CYS A 590 -50.16 11.08 23.96
C CYS A 590 -50.71 11.99 22.86
N PHE A 591 -51.35 13.10 23.25
CA PHE A 591 -51.88 14.10 22.34
C PHE A 591 -50.78 14.68 21.40
N TYR A 592 -49.53 14.73 21.87
CA TYR A 592 -48.38 15.30 21.14
C TYR A 592 -47.63 14.27 20.29
N ASP A 593 -48.14 13.07 20.07
CA ASP A 593 -47.47 12.01 19.28
C ASP A 593 -46.04 11.66 19.76
N SER A 594 -45.77 11.84 21.05
CA SER A 594 -44.45 11.65 21.64
C SER A 594 -44.07 10.17 21.87
N TYR A 595 -45.04 9.26 21.74
CA TYR A 595 -44.86 7.82 21.87
C TYR A 595 -45.25 7.11 20.57
N VAL A 596 -44.36 6.31 20.02
CA VAL A 596 -44.60 5.56 18.78
C VAL A 596 -45.15 4.18 19.15
N VAL A 597 -46.34 3.86 18.69
CA VAL A 597 -46.99 2.55 18.88
C VAL A 597 -47.37 1.97 17.53
N ILE A 598 -46.79 0.82 17.21
CA ILE A 598 -47.12 0.02 16.04
C ILE A 598 -47.65 -1.32 16.54
N SER A 599 -48.79 -1.72 16.07
CA SER A 599 -49.41 -3.01 16.39
C SER A 599 -49.91 -3.68 15.11
N GLN A 600 -49.50 -4.93 14.90
CA GLN A 600 -49.85 -5.71 13.71
C GLN A 600 -49.57 -4.95 12.39
N GLY A 601 -48.41 -4.29 12.29
CA GLY A 601 -47.99 -3.50 11.13
C GLY A 601 -48.76 -2.19 10.93
N ARG A 602 -49.57 -1.77 11.90
CA ARG A 602 -50.32 -0.50 11.84
C ARG A 602 -49.70 0.52 12.80
N LEU A 603 -49.32 1.67 12.27
CA LEU A 603 -48.88 2.81 13.07
C LEU A 603 -50.12 3.48 13.70
N LEU A 604 -50.33 3.24 14.98
CA LEU A 604 -51.50 3.76 15.72
C LEU A 604 -51.20 5.17 16.27
N GLU A 605 -50.09 5.33 16.96
CA GLU A 605 -49.68 6.57 17.63
C GLU A 605 -48.22 6.93 17.31
N GLY A 606 -47.88 8.21 17.46
CA GLY A 606 -46.51 8.72 17.35
C GLY A 606 -46.13 9.19 15.97
N VAL A 607 -44.95 9.79 15.89
CA VAL A 607 -44.32 10.33 14.66
C VAL A 607 -42.99 9.65 14.36
N PHE A 608 -42.68 9.53 13.10
CA PHE A 608 -41.39 9.00 12.65
C PHE A 608 -40.34 10.08 12.63
N ASP A 609 -39.63 10.21 13.72
CA ASP A 609 -38.44 11.06 13.84
C ASP A 609 -37.14 10.22 13.76
N LYS A 610 -36.00 10.87 13.98
CA LYS A 610 -34.67 10.23 13.90
C LYS A 610 -34.52 9.03 14.84
N ASN A 611 -35.10 9.09 16.04
CA ASN A 611 -35.03 7.98 17.02
C ASN A 611 -35.94 6.83 16.62
N ALA A 612 -37.18 7.14 16.20
CA ALA A 612 -38.16 6.16 15.80
C ALA A 612 -37.67 5.35 14.59
N ILE A 613 -37.17 6.01 13.54
CA ILE A 613 -36.64 5.35 12.34
C ILE A 613 -35.43 4.47 12.70
N GLY A 614 -34.49 4.97 13.52
CA GLY A 614 -33.32 4.20 13.96
C GLY A 614 -33.71 3.01 14.87
N CYS A 615 -34.64 3.22 15.80
CA CYS A 615 -35.11 2.16 16.71
C CYS A 615 -35.93 1.10 15.99
N LEU A 616 -36.74 1.46 15.00
CA LEU A 616 -37.55 0.51 14.23
C LEU A 616 -36.70 -0.56 13.55
N LEU A 617 -35.55 -0.20 12.99
CA LEU A 617 -34.63 -1.15 12.38
C LEU A 617 -33.96 -2.06 13.42
N TYR A 618 -33.73 -1.56 14.63
CA TYR A 618 -33.07 -2.31 15.70
C TYR A 618 -34.01 -3.35 16.38
N THR A 619 -35.31 -3.02 16.49
CA THR A 619 -36.30 -3.85 17.18
C THR A 619 -37.12 -4.75 16.26
N SER A 620 -36.92 -4.65 14.94
CA SER A 620 -37.43 -5.68 14.02
C SER A 620 -36.89 -7.05 14.45
N PRO A 621 -37.72 -8.10 14.58
CA PRO A 621 -37.26 -9.39 15.05
C PRO A 621 -36.07 -9.86 14.20
N SER A 622 -34.94 -9.97 14.85
CA SER A 622 -33.72 -10.52 14.24
C SER A 622 -34.01 -12.01 13.95
N PRO A 623 -33.49 -12.56 12.84
CA PRO A 623 -33.54 -14.01 12.61
C PRO A 623 -32.88 -14.83 13.74
N ARG A 624 -32.33 -14.18 14.77
CA ARG A 624 -31.77 -14.83 15.96
C ARG A 624 -32.76 -15.04 17.09
N ASP A 625 -33.97 -14.44 17.00
CA ASP A 625 -35.02 -14.54 18.01
C ASP A 625 -36.17 -15.46 17.58
N SER A 626 -36.01 -16.19 16.47
CA SER A 626 -36.92 -17.21 15.94
C SER A 626 -36.29 -18.61 16.03
#